data_1d9f26f88ff10e6018f38a29c4642850
#
_entry.id   1d9f26f88ff10e6018f38a29c4642850
#
_cell.length_a   1.000
_cell.length_b   1.000
_cell.length_c   1.000
_cell.angle_alpha   90.00
_cell.angle_beta   90.00
_cell.angle_gamma   90.00
#
_symmetry.space_group_name_H-M   'P 1'
#
loop_
_entity.id
_entity.type
_entity.pdbx_description
1 polymer ?
#
loop_
_entity_poly.entity_id
_entity_poly.type
_entity_poly.pdbx_seq_one_letter_code
_entity_poly.pdbx_strand_id
1 'polypeptide(L)'
;MLFHITHTHSHETCPAVHVDRRKTLDECWEALRTTPEIRVVEAYAAPLDHIFHITVEADDLAAVVKAMSPLNALGSAQTLPVMPLDDLLLLVGEGASRP
;
A
#
# COMPACT_ATOMS: atom_id res chain seq x y z
N MET A 1 -8.81 -9.42 -3.68
CA MET A 1 -7.89 -8.80 -4.66
C MET A 1 -6.73 -8.14 -3.95
N LEU A 2 -5.54 -8.30 -4.47
CA LEU A 2 -4.35 -7.66 -3.91
C LEU A 2 -4.15 -6.27 -4.49
N PHE A 3 -3.81 -5.32 -3.61
CA PHE A 3 -3.42 -3.97 -4.00
C PHE A 3 -2.04 -3.66 -3.43
N HIS A 4 -1.17 -3.12 -4.26
CA HIS A 4 0.12 -2.62 -3.82
C HIS A 4 0.09 -1.10 -3.78
N ILE A 5 0.44 -0.56 -2.62
CA ILE A 5 0.41 0.88 -2.36
C ILE A 5 1.84 1.35 -2.19
N THR A 6 2.23 2.35 -2.97
CA THR A 6 3.52 3.05 -2.82
C THR A 6 3.21 4.48 -2.40
N HIS A 7 3.56 4.84 -1.17
CA HIS A 7 3.35 6.18 -0.65
C HIS A 7 4.69 6.92 -0.57
N THR A 8 4.76 8.10 -1.18
CA THR A 8 5.95 8.94 -1.21
C THR A 8 5.66 10.25 -0.49
N HIS A 9 6.58 10.68 0.36
CA HIS A 9 6.50 11.95 1.07
C HIS A 9 7.88 12.62 1.06
N SER A 10 7.92 13.91 1.42
CA SER A 10 9.17 14.67 1.47
C SER A 10 9.77 14.64 2.88
N HIS A 11 10.99 15.18 3.01
CA HIS A 11 11.60 15.37 4.32
C HIS A 11 10.75 16.28 5.21
N GLU A 12 10.14 17.33 4.66
CA GLU A 12 9.29 18.25 5.41
C GLU A 12 8.01 17.62 5.91
N THR A 13 7.52 16.57 5.24
CA THR A 13 6.28 15.89 5.61
C THR A 13 6.51 14.51 6.21
N CYS A 14 7.77 14.14 6.44
CA CYS A 14 8.12 12.81 6.91
C CYS A 14 7.58 12.51 8.31
N PRO A 15 6.80 11.44 8.48
CA PRO A 15 6.27 11.08 9.81
C PRO A 15 7.35 10.73 10.83
N ALA A 16 8.51 10.27 10.38
CA ALA A 16 9.61 9.90 11.28
C ALA A 16 10.31 11.13 11.88
N VAL A 17 10.22 12.30 11.20
CA VAL A 17 10.91 13.52 11.61
C VAL A 17 9.99 14.44 12.42
N HIS A 18 8.70 14.45 12.12
CA HIS A 18 7.72 15.37 12.69
C HIS A 18 6.69 14.64 13.52
N VAL A 19 6.58 15.00 14.81
CA VAL A 19 5.68 14.33 15.76
C VAL A 19 4.21 14.40 15.33
N ASP A 20 3.78 15.54 14.80
CA ASP A 20 2.38 15.71 14.37
C ASP A 20 2.03 14.77 13.22
N ARG A 21 2.97 14.57 12.33
CA ARG A 21 2.78 13.68 11.18
C ARG A 21 2.90 12.21 11.55
N ARG A 22 3.62 11.93 12.61
CA ARG A 22 3.68 10.59 13.20
C ARG A 22 2.30 10.11 13.62
N LYS A 23 1.52 10.98 14.21
CA LYS A 23 0.16 10.68 14.61
C LYS A 23 -0.69 10.30 13.40
N THR A 24 -0.56 11.03 12.30
CA THR A 24 -1.27 10.73 11.05
C THR A 24 -0.90 9.35 10.51
N LEU A 25 0.38 9.00 10.56
CA LEU A 25 0.83 7.67 10.15
C LEU A 25 0.25 6.59 11.05
N ASP A 26 0.28 6.81 12.37
CA ASP A 26 -0.26 5.85 13.34
C ASP A 26 -1.76 5.61 13.11
N GLU A 27 -2.52 6.66 12.82
CA GLU A 27 -3.95 6.55 12.52
C GLU A 27 -4.20 5.74 11.25
N CYS A 28 -3.42 6.00 10.20
CA CYS A 28 -3.54 5.25 8.95
C CYS A 28 -3.18 3.77 9.15
N TRP A 29 -2.09 3.51 9.84
CA TRP A 29 -1.64 2.14 10.10
C TRP A 29 -2.68 1.36 10.92
N GLU A 30 -3.26 2.01 11.94
CA GLU A 30 -4.31 1.42 12.74
C GLU A 30 -5.55 1.12 11.90
N ALA A 31 -5.95 2.06 11.02
CA ALA A 31 -7.08 1.85 10.13
C ALA A 31 -6.85 0.65 9.20
N LEU A 32 -5.66 0.51 8.65
CA LEU A 32 -5.33 -0.63 7.79
C LEU A 32 -5.41 -1.96 8.55
N ARG A 33 -4.95 -1.99 9.81
CA ARG A 33 -4.91 -3.22 10.60
C ARG A 33 -6.25 -3.60 11.20
N THR A 34 -7.15 -2.66 11.40
CA THR A 34 -8.42 -2.89 12.12
C THR A 34 -9.65 -2.90 11.21
N THR A 35 -9.53 -2.46 9.97
CA THR A 35 -10.66 -2.51 9.03
C THR A 35 -10.89 -3.96 8.59
N PRO A 36 -12.07 -4.55 8.88
CA PRO A 36 -12.30 -5.97 8.61
C PRO A 36 -12.15 -6.36 7.15
N GLU A 37 -12.45 -5.44 6.23
CA GLU A 37 -12.38 -5.68 4.79
C GLU A 37 -10.97 -5.65 4.23
N ILE A 38 -9.98 -5.33 5.08
CA ILE A 38 -8.58 -5.20 4.66
C ILE A 38 -7.70 -6.16 5.45
N ARG A 39 -6.87 -6.92 4.75
CA ARG A 39 -5.83 -7.73 5.37
C ARG A 39 -4.47 -7.23 4.86
N VAL A 40 -3.63 -6.76 5.76
CA VAL A 40 -2.27 -6.36 5.39
C VAL A 40 -1.43 -7.60 5.14
N VAL A 41 -0.91 -7.73 3.93
CA VAL A 41 -0.07 -8.87 3.54
C VAL A 41 1.38 -8.59 3.91
N GLU A 42 1.86 -7.40 3.58
CA GLU A 42 3.21 -6.95 3.94
C GLU A 42 3.27 -5.43 3.95
N ALA A 43 4.18 -4.89 4.73
CA ALA A 43 4.38 -3.46 4.80
C ALA A 43 5.85 -3.19 5.12
N TYR A 44 6.47 -2.32 4.31
CA TYR A 44 7.86 -1.94 4.45
C TYR A 44 8.01 -0.44 4.32
N ALA A 45 9.00 0.09 5.02
CA ALA A 45 9.42 1.48 4.85
C ALA A 45 10.82 1.49 4.25
N ALA A 46 11.02 2.39 3.28
CA ALA A 46 12.33 2.76 2.79
C ALA A 46 12.66 4.15 3.34
N PRO A 47 13.20 4.24 4.56
CA PRO A 47 13.28 5.53 5.28
C PRO A 47 14.23 6.54 4.63
N LEU A 48 15.24 6.06 3.93
CA LEU A 48 16.18 6.97 3.26
C LEU A 48 15.58 7.63 2.02
N ASP A 49 14.56 6.99 1.42
CA ASP A 49 13.88 7.50 0.23
C ASP A 49 12.51 8.06 0.54
N HIS A 50 12.08 8.06 1.80
CA HIS A 50 10.77 8.54 2.24
C HIS A 50 9.61 7.85 1.51
N ILE A 51 9.67 6.51 1.42
CA ILE A 51 8.67 5.71 0.72
C ILE A 51 8.15 4.62 1.65
N PHE A 52 6.83 4.40 1.62
CA PHE A 52 6.21 3.23 2.22
C PHE A 52 5.71 2.31 1.11
N HIS A 53 5.93 1.01 1.27
CA HIS A 53 5.41 -0.05 0.41
C HIS A 53 4.47 -0.92 1.22
N ILE A 54 3.21 -0.96 0.85
CA ILE A 54 2.19 -1.71 1.59
C ILE A 54 1.39 -2.55 0.59
N THR A 55 1.27 -3.84 0.87
CA THR A 55 0.43 -4.73 0.07
C THR A 55 -0.73 -5.21 0.94
N VAL A 56 -1.93 -5.05 0.44
CA VAL A 56 -3.15 -5.45 1.15
C VAL A 56 -4.02 -6.35 0.30
N GLU A 57 -4.74 -7.24 0.97
CA GLU A 57 -5.83 -8.01 0.39
C GLU A 57 -7.14 -7.32 0.75
N ALA A 58 -7.96 -6.99 -0.23
CA ALA A 58 -9.25 -6.37 -0.02
C ALA A 58 -10.17 -6.66 -1.21
N ASP A 59 -11.47 -6.77 -0.92
CA ASP A 59 -12.46 -6.95 -1.98
C ASP A 59 -12.88 -5.62 -2.60
N ASP A 60 -12.69 -4.52 -1.85
CA ASP A 60 -13.18 -3.22 -2.24
C ASP A 60 -12.06 -2.18 -2.17
N LEU A 61 -11.77 -1.59 -3.33
CA LEU A 61 -10.80 -0.50 -3.42
C LEU A 61 -11.18 0.69 -2.54
N ALA A 62 -12.48 0.95 -2.40
CA ALA A 62 -12.96 2.09 -1.60
C ALA A 62 -12.53 1.96 -0.13
N ALA A 63 -12.52 0.76 0.42
CA ALA A 63 -12.06 0.53 1.79
C ALA A 63 -10.56 0.88 1.93
N VAL A 64 -9.76 0.52 0.94
CA VAL A 64 -8.32 0.83 0.91
C VAL A 64 -8.10 2.33 0.81
N VAL A 65 -8.80 2.99 -0.09
CA VAL A 65 -8.71 4.45 -0.27
C VAL A 65 -9.07 5.17 1.02
N LYS A 66 -10.14 4.74 1.68
CA LYS A 66 -10.58 5.34 2.94
C LYS A 66 -9.52 5.18 4.04
N ALA A 67 -8.96 3.99 4.18
CA ALA A 67 -7.94 3.72 5.20
C ALA A 67 -6.65 4.52 4.95
N MET A 68 -6.28 4.69 3.68
CA MET A 68 -5.05 5.40 3.29
C MET A 68 -5.21 6.91 3.23
N SER A 69 -6.44 7.42 3.24
CA SER A 69 -6.70 8.85 3.02
C SER A 69 -5.96 9.79 3.98
N PRO A 70 -5.74 9.47 5.27
CA PRO A 70 -4.97 10.36 6.15
C PRO A 70 -3.56 10.63 5.63
N LEU A 71 -2.90 9.64 5.01
CA LEU A 71 -1.54 9.83 4.49
C LEU A 71 -1.49 10.71 3.24
N ASN A 72 -2.60 10.92 2.56
CA ASN A 72 -2.63 11.81 1.41
C ASN A 72 -2.30 13.26 1.77
N ALA A 73 -2.51 13.64 3.03
CA ALA A 73 -2.11 14.97 3.52
C ALA A 73 -0.59 15.14 3.61
N LEU A 74 0.15 14.03 3.66
CA LEU A 74 1.61 14.06 3.84
C LEU A 74 2.38 13.86 2.54
N GLY A 75 1.72 13.36 1.51
CA GLY A 75 2.39 13.05 0.24
C GLY A 75 1.41 12.48 -0.77
N SER A 76 1.90 11.60 -1.63
CA SER A 76 1.08 10.97 -2.66
C SER A 76 1.21 9.46 -2.62
N ALA A 77 0.14 8.78 -2.98
CA ALA A 77 0.12 7.33 -3.04
C ALA A 77 -0.27 6.86 -4.43
N GLN A 78 0.40 5.82 -4.89
CA GLN A 78 0.01 5.07 -6.07
C GLN A 78 -0.48 3.71 -5.60
N THR A 79 -1.71 3.35 -5.97
CA THR A 79 -2.32 2.08 -5.61
C THR A 79 -2.61 1.30 -6.86
N LEU A 80 -2.02 0.12 -6.97
CA LEU A 80 -2.15 -0.74 -8.14
C LEU A 80 -2.75 -2.08 -7.76
N PRO A 81 -3.71 -2.61 -8.54
CA PRO A 81 -4.09 -4.00 -8.42
C PRO A 81 -2.92 -4.87 -8.88
N VAL A 82 -2.62 -5.89 -8.10
CA VAL A 82 -1.50 -6.79 -8.38
C VAL A 82 -1.94 -8.23 -8.19
N MET A 83 -1.17 -9.15 -8.72
CA MET A 83 -1.36 -10.58 -8.49
C MET A 83 -0.02 -11.24 -8.22
N PRO A 84 0.00 -12.38 -7.52
CA PRO A 84 1.23 -13.14 -7.37
C PRO A 84 1.81 -13.50 -8.75
N LEU A 85 3.13 -13.43 -8.86
CA LEU A 85 3.78 -13.72 -10.13
C LEU A 85 3.48 -15.15 -10.61
N ASP A 86 3.39 -16.10 -9.67
CA ASP A 86 3.04 -17.48 -10.04
C ASP A 86 1.67 -17.56 -10.70
N ASP A 87 0.71 -16.77 -10.24
CA ASP A 87 -0.64 -16.74 -10.83
C ASP A 87 -0.59 -16.17 -12.26
N LEU A 88 0.21 -15.12 -12.46
CA LEU A 88 0.41 -14.57 -13.78
C LEU A 88 1.05 -15.61 -14.72
N LEU A 89 2.05 -16.33 -14.25
CA LEU A 89 2.73 -17.35 -15.02
C LEU A 89 1.77 -18.47 -15.43
N LEU A 90 0.82 -18.84 -14.57
CA LEU A 90 -0.21 -19.81 -14.91
C LEU A 90 -1.14 -19.28 -15.99
N LEU A 91 -1.52 -18.00 -15.93
CA LEU A 91 -2.39 -17.39 -16.92
C LEU A 91 -1.75 -17.35 -18.32
N VAL A 92 -0.49 -16.93 -18.39
CA VAL A 92 0.21 -16.73 -19.66
C VAL A 92 0.95 -17.98 -20.13
N GLY A 93 1.21 -18.92 -19.22
CA GLY A 93 2.00 -20.11 -19.51
C GLY A 93 1.42 -20.94 -20.65
N GLU A 94 0.10 -21.15 -20.66
CA GLU A 94 -0.55 -21.91 -21.73
C GLU A 94 -0.43 -21.21 -23.07
N GLY A 95 -0.56 -19.89 -23.10
CA GLY A 95 -0.36 -19.11 -24.32
C GLY A 95 1.11 -19.04 -24.72
N ALA A 96 2.01 -18.86 -23.76
CA ALA A 96 3.43 -18.74 -23.99
C ALA A 96 4.09 -20.03 -24.43
N SER A 97 3.53 -21.19 -24.07
CA SER A 97 4.08 -22.48 -24.45
C SER A 97 3.78 -22.85 -25.90
N ARG A 98 3.00 -22.06 -26.61
CA ARG A 98 2.62 -22.31 -28.01
C ARG A 98 3.54 -21.58 -28.94
N PRO A 99 4.13 -22.28 -29.89
CA PRO A 99 4.95 -21.64 -30.89
C PRO A 99 4.13 -20.72 -31.79
#